data_74f554601e3fab598d079d3d2c394102
#
_entry.id   74f554601e3fab598d079d3d2c394102
#
_cell.length_a   1.000
_cell.length_b   1.000
_cell.length_c   1.000
_cell.angle_alpha   90.00
_cell.angle_beta   90.00
_cell.angle_gamma   90.00
#
_symmetry.space_group_name_H-M   'P 1'
#
loop_
_entity.id
_entity.type
_entity.pdbx_description
1 polymer ?
#
loop_
_entity_poly.entity_id
_entity_poly.type
_entity_poly.pdbx_seq_one_letter_code
_entity_poly.pdbx_strand_id
1 'polypeptide(L)'
;MPKQRRAELLLILTTGFWSVSYYFTRVCFTELDALTLNAFRFLLAFFLLAPVYRKHLRGMTRETRKWGGVVGAVLVLVYVGATYGVKYTSLSNAGFISCLAVIITPLIELVVFRKRPEKKLAAALLLCTVGLALLTLGDGTSFAVGDAICLLCSVSYGADIVITDRAVAKPEVDPIAMSVVEIGVTGAIFLALAFLFEQPRLPRSPQIWGAALFLGLFCSGLAFVVQTTQQKHTAPARVALIFTLEPLFSAVVAYFLAGERLHPRAYLGAALMLFSLVLMQLDFGRKRYDDVRQGV
;
A
#
# COMPACT_ATOMS: atom_id res chain seq x y z
N MET A 1 -22.63 -10.24 6.62
CA MET A 1 -22.01 -9.18 5.80
C MET A 1 -21.44 -9.82 4.53
N PRO A 2 -21.63 -9.29 3.31
CA PRO A 2 -21.03 -9.82 2.10
C PRO A 2 -19.51 -9.87 2.22
N LYS A 3 -18.86 -10.92 1.68
CA LYS A 3 -17.40 -11.11 1.75
C LYS A 3 -16.65 -9.89 1.23
N GLN A 4 -17.11 -9.30 0.12
CA GLN A 4 -16.52 -8.09 -0.46
C GLN A 4 -16.53 -6.90 0.51
N ARG A 5 -17.68 -6.58 1.14
CA ARG A 5 -17.75 -5.46 2.10
C ARG A 5 -16.82 -5.66 3.31
N ARG A 6 -16.73 -6.90 3.79
CA ARG A 6 -15.77 -7.23 4.86
C ARG A 6 -14.33 -7.00 4.41
N ALA A 7 -14.00 -7.42 3.19
CA ALA A 7 -12.68 -7.22 2.61
C ALA A 7 -12.34 -5.73 2.49
N GLU A 8 -13.26 -4.93 1.93
CA GLU A 8 -13.06 -3.49 1.77
C GLU A 8 -12.89 -2.77 3.12
N LEU A 9 -13.65 -3.15 4.17
CA LEU A 9 -13.47 -2.59 5.52
C LEU A 9 -12.11 -2.95 6.14
N LEU A 10 -11.64 -4.19 5.95
CA LEU A 10 -10.33 -4.61 6.42
C LEU A 10 -9.20 -3.86 5.69
N LEU A 11 -9.35 -3.60 4.39
CA LEU A 11 -8.42 -2.80 3.61
C LEU A 11 -8.41 -1.33 4.05
N ILE A 12 -9.57 -0.74 4.39
CA ILE A 12 -9.66 0.60 4.98
C ILE A 12 -8.89 0.66 6.31
N LEU A 13 -9.06 -0.36 7.17
CA LEU A 13 -8.31 -0.45 8.42
C LEU A 13 -6.79 -0.54 8.18
N THR A 14 -6.38 -1.34 7.20
CA THR A 14 -4.97 -1.46 6.77
C THR A 14 -4.42 -0.12 6.33
N THR A 15 -5.18 0.66 5.56
CA THR A 15 -4.80 2.02 5.14
C THR A 15 -4.61 2.95 6.34
N GLY A 16 -5.45 2.79 7.38
CA GLY A 16 -5.27 3.50 8.65
C GLY A 16 -3.94 3.18 9.34
N PHE A 17 -3.51 1.92 9.37
CA PHE A 17 -2.20 1.55 9.89
C PHE A 17 -1.05 2.19 9.10
N TRP A 18 -1.15 2.22 7.76
CA TRP A 18 -0.13 2.86 6.94
C TRP A 18 -0.06 4.37 7.16
N SER A 19 -1.19 5.02 7.35
CA SER A 19 -1.24 6.46 7.64
C SER A 19 -0.51 6.82 8.94
N VAL A 20 -0.67 6.01 9.98
CA VAL A 20 0.06 6.16 11.25
C VAL A 20 1.55 5.81 11.07
N SER A 21 1.88 4.93 10.11
CA SER A 21 3.26 4.50 9.88
C SER A 21 4.20 5.65 9.50
N TYR A 22 3.71 6.70 8.85
CA TYR A 22 4.52 7.87 8.51
C TYR A 22 5.11 8.55 9.74
N TYR A 23 4.31 8.70 10.78
CA TYR A 23 4.79 9.27 12.05
C TYR A 23 5.90 8.41 12.67
N PHE A 24 5.67 7.11 12.81
CA PHE A 24 6.68 6.21 13.39
C PHE A 24 7.92 6.05 12.50
N THR A 25 7.77 6.07 11.19
CA THR A 25 8.89 6.07 10.25
C THR A 25 9.77 7.30 10.46
N ARG A 26 9.17 8.49 10.59
CA ARG A 26 9.90 9.73 10.88
C ARG A 26 10.63 9.67 12.22
N VAL A 27 10.02 9.09 13.24
CA VAL A 27 10.67 8.85 14.54
C VAL A 27 11.86 7.90 14.37
N CYS A 28 11.74 6.82 13.61
CA CYS A 28 12.84 5.87 13.37
C CYS A 28 14.01 6.47 12.61
N PHE A 29 13.80 7.45 11.73
CA PHE A 29 14.86 8.11 10.96
C PHE A 29 15.83 8.94 11.82
N THR A 30 15.54 9.16 13.10
CA THR A 30 16.50 9.77 14.04
C THR A 30 17.69 8.86 14.36
N GLU A 31 17.55 7.53 14.19
CA GLU A 31 18.62 6.56 14.48
C GLU A 31 18.91 5.61 13.31
N LEU A 32 17.93 5.34 12.45
CA LEU A 32 18.05 4.35 11.37
C LEU A 32 17.98 5.02 10.01
N ASP A 33 18.81 4.54 9.10
CA ASP A 33 18.72 4.89 7.68
C ASP A 33 17.54 4.16 7.02
N ALA A 34 17.13 4.63 5.84
CA ALA A 34 15.89 4.22 5.20
C ALA A 34 15.86 2.73 4.78
N LEU A 35 16.95 2.22 4.18
CA LEU A 35 17.03 0.81 3.77
C LEU A 35 17.14 -0.09 4.99
N THR A 36 17.90 0.34 6.00
CA THR A 36 18.05 -0.35 7.28
C THR A 36 16.71 -0.47 8.00
N LEU A 37 15.91 0.61 8.07
CA LEU A 37 14.58 0.58 8.67
C LEU A 37 13.65 -0.37 7.92
N ASN A 38 13.64 -0.32 6.59
CA ASN A 38 12.82 -1.23 5.78
C ASN A 38 13.25 -2.69 5.94
N ALA A 39 14.55 -2.98 5.95
CA ALA A 39 15.07 -4.31 6.25
C ALA A 39 14.58 -4.79 7.62
N PHE A 40 14.74 -3.95 8.64
CA PHE A 40 14.37 -4.28 10.01
C PHE A 40 12.86 -4.57 10.14
N ARG A 41 11.98 -3.67 9.65
CA ARG A 41 10.53 -3.83 9.78
C ARG A 41 9.99 -5.04 9.03
N PHE A 42 10.49 -5.34 7.83
CA PHE A 42 10.03 -6.47 7.03
C PHE A 42 10.57 -7.80 7.55
N LEU A 43 11.85 -7.87 7.96
CA LEU A 43 12.41 -9.08 8.56
C LEU A 43 11.79 -9.37 9.92
N LEU A 44 11.57 -8.34 10.74
CA LEU A 44 10.86 -8.50 12.01
C LEU A 44 9.46 -9.09 11.79
N ALA A 45 8.70 -8.53 10.83
CA ALA A 45 7.39 -9.06 10.43
C ALA A 45 7.49 -10.52 10.00
N PHE A 46 8.47 -10.86 9.14
CA PHE A 46 8.69 -12.23 8.69
C PHE A 46 8.97 -13.18 9.86
N PHE A 47 9.92 -12.84 10.74
CA PHE A 47 10.28 -13.71 11.87
C PHE A 47 9.14 -13.87 12.89
N LEU A 48 8.26 -12.89 13.03
CA LEU A 48 7.07 -13.01 13.88
C LEU A 48 5.96 -13.83 13.22
N LEU A 49 5.74 -13.67 11.91
CA LEU A 49 4.63 -14.33 11.20
C LEU A 49 4.97 -15.74 10.74
N ALA A 50 6.23 -16.03 10.37
CA ALA A 50 6.63 -17.34 9.88
C ALA A 50 6.36 -18.48 10.88
N PRO A 51 6.63 -18.34 12.19
CA PRO A 51 6.25 -19.35 13.18
C PRO A 51 4.73 -19.52 13.33
N VAL A 52 3.97 -18.42 13.29
CA VAL A 52 2.50 -18.42 13.41
C VAL A 52 1.88 -19.15 12.23
N TYR A 53 2.33 -18.85 11.01
CA TYR A 53 1.81 -19.42 9.77
C TYR A 53 2.62 -20.59 9.24
N ARG A 54 3.42 -21.28 10.10
CA ARG A 54 4.29 -22.40 9.72
C ARG A 54 3.58 -23.52 8.97
N LYS A 55 2.30 -23.76 9.26
CA LYS A 55 1.49 -24.78 8.56
C LYS A 55 1.28 -24.40 7.10
N HIS A 56 0.95 -23.14 6.81
CA HIS A 56 0.81 -22.61 5.46
C HIS A 56 2.15 -22.65 4.69
N LEU A 57 3.25 -22.26 5.35
CA LEU A 57 4.58 -22.28 4.73
C LEU A 57 5.08 -23.68 4.42
N ARG A 58 4.81 -24.69 5.27
CA ARG A 58 5.21 -26.08 5.03
C ARG A 58 4.43 -26.71 3.88
N GLY A 59 3.17 -26.36 3.71
CA GLY A 59 2.29 -26.86 2.66
C GLY A 59 2.28 -26.00 1.38
N MET A 60 3.10 -24.94 1.30
CA MET A 60 3.05 -24.04 0.15
C MET A 60 3.51 -24.68 -1.14
N THR A 61 2.81 -24.37 -2.23
CA THR A 61 3.14 -24.82 -3.58
C THR A 61 4.32 -24.02 -4.17
N ARG A 62 4.88 -24.53 -5.28
CA ARG A 62 5.90 -23.77 -6.06
C ARG A 62 5.34 -22.44 -6.57
N GLU A 63 4.06 -22.43 -6.99
CA GLU A 63 3.38 -21.22 -7.45
C GLU A 63 3.24 -20.18 -6.32
N THR A 64 2.82 -20.60 -5.12
CA THR A 64 2.75 -19.72 -3.96
C THR A 64 4.11 -19.05 -3.69
N ARG A 65 5.20 -19.82 -3.68
CA ARG A 65 6.57 -19.31 -3.47
C ARG A 65 6.99 -18.36 -4.57
N LYS A 66 6.73 -18.70 -5.84
CA LYS A 66 7.05 -17.88 -7.00
C LYS A 66 6.36 -16.52 -6.94
N TRP A 67 5.03 -16.54 -6.71
CA TRP A 67 4.26 -15.29 -6.66
C TRP A 67 4.61 -14.44 -5.45
N GLY A 68 4.83 -15.04 -4.28
CA GLY A 68 5.32 -14.32 -3.10
C GLY A 68 6.68 -13.66 -3.35
N GLY A 69 7.59 -14.36 -4.07
CA GLY A 69 8.87 -13.79 -4.48
C GLY A 69 8.74 -12.63 -5.47
N VAL A 70 7.87 -12.77 -6.48
CA VAL A 70 7.63 -11.70 -7.48
C VAL A 70 7.01 -10.47 -6.83
N VAL A 71 5.95 -10.64 -6.04
CA VAL A 71 5.28 -9.53 -5.34
C VAL A 71 6.23 -8.86 -4.36
N GLY A 72 7.02 -9.65 -3.59
CA GLY A 72 8.03 -9.10 -2.68
C GLY A 72 9.11 -8.29 -3.38
N ALA A 73 9.56 -8.72 -4.57
CA ALA A 73 10.53 -7.94 -5.36
C ALA A 73 9.92 -6.63 -5.91
N VAL A 74 8.66 -6.66 -6.34
CA VAL A 74 7.93 -5.45 -6.77
C VAL A 74 7.72 -4.50 -5.60
N LEU A 75 7.38 -5.03 -4.42
CA LEU A 75 7.21 -4.24 -3.20
C LEU A 75 8.49 -3.50 -2.78
N VAL A 76 9.68 -4.07 -3.06
CA VAL A 76 10.95 -3.33 -2.87
C VAL A 76 10.98 -2.06 -3.71
N LEU A 77 10.56 -2.12 -4.99
CA LEU A 77 10.51 -0.94 -5.86
C LEU A 77 9.53 0.11 -5.35
N VAL A 78 8.39 -0.32 -4.81
CA VAL A 78 7.42 0.59 -4.16
C VAL A 78 8.08 1.35 -3.02
N TYR A 79 8.72 0.64 -2.09
CA TYR A 79 9.34 1.27 -0.92
C TYR A 79 10.61 2.06 -1.24
N VAL A 80 11.41 1.64 -2.21
CA VAL A 80 12.54 2.45 -2.73
C VAL A 80 11.99 3.75 -3.33
N GLY A 81 10.99 3.67 -4.20
CA GLY A 81 10.37 4.83 -4.82
C GLY A 81 9.75 5.79 -3.80
N ALA A 82 9.01 5.26 -2.80
CA ALA A 82 8.42 6.07 -1.75
C ALA A 82 9.49 6.76 -0.88
N THR A 83 10.52 6.02 -0.43
CA THR A 83 11.51 6.53 0.50
C THR A 83 12.46 7.55 -0.15
N TYR A 84 13.02 7.21 -1.30
CA TYR A 84 13.94 8.13 -2.00
C TYR A 84 13.20 9.24 -2.74
N GLY A 85 11.97 9.00 -3.19
CA GLY A 85 11.14 10.03 -3.78
C GLY A 85 10.97 11.22 -2.82
N VAL A 86 10.55 10.97 -1.59
CA VAL A 86 10.37 12.00 -0.56
C VAL A 86 11.65 12.77 -0.25
N LYS A 87 12.82 12.16 -0.42
CA LYS A 87 14.11 12.83 -0.18
C LYS A 87 14.40 13.95 -1.19
N TYR A 88 13.87 13.86 -2.40
CA TYR A 88 14.22 14.73 -3.53
C TYR A 88 13.03 15.54 -4.07
N THR A 89 11.87 15.51 -3.42
CA THR A 89 10.72 16.36 -3.73
C THR A 89 9.99 16.80 -2.48
N SER A 90 8.97 17.66 -2.61
CA SER A 90 8.13 18.06 -1.48
C SER A 90 7.26 16.90 -0.99
N LEU A 91 6.93 16.88 0.31
CA LEU A 91 6.02 15.88 0.89
C LEU A 91 4.66 15.85 0.17
N SER A 92 4.17 17.02 -0.23
CA SER A 92 2.91 17.15 -0.96
C SER A 92 2.97 16.48 -2.34
N ASN A 93 4.02 16.76 -3.13
CA ASN A 93 4.22 16.13 -4.42
C ASN A 93 4.41 14.61 -4.28
N ALA A 94 5.27 14.19 -3.34
CA ALA A 94 5.50 12.77 -3.07
C ALA A 94 4.21 12.04 -2.73
N GLY A 95 3.39 12.59 -1.83
CA GLY A 95 2.10 12.02 -1.45
C GLY A 95 1.13 11.93 -2.62
N PHE A 96 1.01 13.01 -3.41
CA PHE A 96 0.15 13.02 -4.60
C PHE A 96 0.58 11.98 -5.63
N ILE A 97 1.87 12.02 -6.03
CA ILE A 97 2.37 11.17 -7.12
C ILE A 97 2.36 9.70 -6.72
N SER A 98 2.73 9.36 -5.48
CA SER A 98 2.69 7.97 -5.00
C SER A 98 1.25 7.40 -5.00
N CYS A 99 0.25 8.22 -4.70
CA CYS A 99 -1.16 7.82 -4.75
C CYS A 99 -1.73 7.72 -6.17
N LEU A 100 -1.02 8.16 -7.22
CA LEU A 100 -1.45 7.95 -8.61
C LEU A 100 -1.57 6.47 -8.99
N ALA A 101 -1.11 5.54 -8.16
CA ALA A 101 -1.42 4.12 -8.27
C ALA A 101 -2.93 3.86 -8.47
N VAL A 102 -3.81 4.75 -7.97
CA VAL A 102 -5.27 4.69 -8.18
C VAL A 102 -5.66 4.78 -9.65
N ILE A 103 -4.92 5.53 -10.46
CA ILE A 103 -5.13 5.63 -11.92
C ILE A 103 -4.32 4.55 -12.64
N ILE A 104 -3.10 4.29 -12.19
CA ILE A 104 -2.17 3.36 -12.84
C ILE A 104 -2.69 1.92 -12.77
N THR A 105 -3.27 1.51 -11.64
CA THR A 105 -3.86 0.17 -11.49
C THR A 105 -4.89 -0.15 -12.58
N PRO A 106 -5.96 0.64 -12.81
CA PRO A 106 -6.91 0.36 -13.89
C PRO A 106 -6.31 0.56 -15.29
N LEU A 107 -5.29 1.42 -15.45
CA LEU A 107 -4.57 1.53 -16.72
C LEU A 107 -3.79 0.26 -17.03
N ILE A 108 -3.14 -0.36 -16.05
CA ILE A 108 -2.49 -1.66 -16.23
C ILE A 108 -3.54 -2.72 -16.58
N GLU A 109 -4.69 -2.76 -15.89
CA GLU A 109 -5.78 -3.67 -16.23
C GLU A 109 -6.28 -3.47 -17.67
N LEU A 110 -6.41 -2.21 -18.12
CA LEU A 110 -6.84 -1.89 -19.46
C LEU A 110 -5.81 -2.28 -20.54
N VAL A 111 -4.54 -1.92 -20.35
CA VAL A 111 -3.48 -2.13 -21.35
C VAL A 111 -3.07 -3.60 -21.43
N VAL A 112 -2.83 -4.23 -20.29
CA VAL A 112 -2.31 -5.60 -20.23
C VAL A 112 -3.41 -6.65 -20.42
N PHE A 113 -4.58 -6.42 -19.82
CA PHE A 113 -5.67 -7.39 -19.81
C PHE A 113 -6.89 -6.96 -20.63
N ARG A 114 -6.82 -5.79 -21.29
CA ARG A 114 -7.92 -5.19 -22.09
C ARG A 114 -9.25 -5.05 -21.31
N LYS A 115 -9.17 -4.99 -19.98
CA LYS A 115 -10.30 -4.88 -19.08
C LYS A 115 -10.63 -3.40 -18.86
N ARG A 116 -11.74 -2.94 -19.43
CA ARG A 116 -12.18 -1.55 -19.25
C ARG A 116 -12.80 -1.34 -17.87
N PRO A 117 -12.47 -0.27 -17.14
CA PRO A 117 -13.16 0.06 -15.90
C PRO A 117 -14.63 0.38 -16.18
N GLU A 118 -15.50 0.00 -15.26
CA GLU A 118 -16.91 0.40 -15.33
C GLU A 118 -17.05 1.92 -15.23
N LYS A 119 -18.05 2.52 -15.90
CA LYS A 119 -18.28 3.98 -15.88
C LYS A 119 -18.34 4.57 -14.47
N LYS A 120 -18.98 3.86 -13.55
CA LYS A 120 -19.09 4.25 -12.14
C LYS A 120 -17.72 4.28 -11.46
N LEU A 121 -16.90 3.24 -11.68
CA LEU A 121 -15.54 3.18 -11.17
C LEU A 121 -14.68 4.30 -11.77
N ALA A 122 -14.78 4.55 -13.09
CA ALA A 122 -14.06 5.63 -13.73
C ALA A 122 -14.43 7.01 -13.15
N ALA A 123 -15.72 7.26 -12.89
CA ALA A 123 -16.18 8.47 -12.23
C ALA A 123 -15.63 8.60 -10.80
N ALA A 124 -15.65 7.51 -10.01
CA ALA A 124 -15.10 7.50 -8.66
C ALA A 124 -13.58 7.75 -8.66
N LEU A 125 -12.84 7.16 -9.60
CA LEU A 125 -11.40 7.37 -9.77
C LEU A 125 -11.09 8.84 -10.10
N LEU A 126 -11.86 9.44 -11.01
CA LEU A 126 -11.70 10.86 -11.36
C LEU A 126 -11.96 11.77 -10.16
N LEU A 127 -13.08 11.57 -9.46
CA LEU A 127 -13.42 12.33 -8.25
C LEU A 127 -12.35 12.19 -7.17
N CYS A 128 -11.87 10.96 -6.96
CA CYS A 128 -10.81 10.69 -5.99
C CYS A 128 -9.50 11.40 -6.35
N THR A 129 -9.11 11.37 -7.63
CA THR A 129 -7.89 12.03 -8.10
C THR A 129 -7.95 13.55 -7.95
N VAL A 130 -9.10 14.16 -8.29
CA VAL A 130 -9.32 15.60 -8.07
C VAL A 130 -9.28 15.92 -6.57
N GLY A 131 -9.95 15.10 -5.74
CA GLY A 131 -9.93 15.24 -4.29
C GLY A 131 -8.52 15.12 -3.70
N LEU A 132 -7.74 14.15 -4.19
CA LEU A 132 -6.34 13.95 -3.80
C LEU A 132 -5.47 15.16 -4.17
N ALA A 133 -5.64 15.70 -5.38
CA ALA A 133 -4.93 16.90 -5.82
C ALA A 133 -5.25 18.12 -4.92
N LEU A 134 -6.51 18.33 -4.60
CA LEU A 134 -6.93 19.42 -3.69
C LEU A 134 -6.42 19.22 -2.26
N LEU A 135 -6.31 17.98 -1.80
CA LEU A 135 -5.82 17.67 -0.46
C LEU A 135 -4.31 17.88 -0.34
N THR A 136 -3.54 17.47 -1.36
CA THR A 136 -2.08 17.31 -1.25
C THR A 136 -1.28 18.40 -1.97
N LEU A 137 -1.72 18.90 -3.13
CA LEU A 137 -0.93 19.86 -3.90
C LEU A 137 -1.01 21.26 -3.30
N GLY A 138 0.17 21.86 -3.08
CA GLY A 138 0.34 23.26 -2.62
C GLY A 138 0.43 24.25 -3.77
N ASP A 139 0.50 25.54 -3.44
CA ASP A 139 0.80 26.60 -4.40
C ASP A 139 2.29 26.58 -4.75
N GLY A 140 2.65 26.61 -6.04
CA GLY A 140 4.04 26.67 -6.49
C GLY A 140 4.74 25.33 -6.65
N THR A 141 4.01 24.28 -7.07
CA THR A 141 4.59 22.96 -7.41
C THR A 141 5.47 23.03 -8.65
N SER A 142 6.78 22.88 -8.50
CA SER A 142 7.73 22.68 -9.59
C SER A 142 8.08 21.17 -9.70
N PHE A 143 8.29 20.69 -10.91
CA PHE A 143 8.71 19.29 -11.12
C PHE A 143 10.15 19.10 -10.66
N ALA A 144 10.37 18.13 -9.78
CA ALA A 144 11.66 17.77 -9.23
C ALA A 144 12.05 16.33 -9.64
N VAL A 145 13.34 16.00 -9.53
CA VAL A 145 13.81 14.62 -9.77
C VAL A 145 13.11 13.62 -8.87
N GLY A 146 12.79 14.00 -7.62
CA GLY A 146 12.01 13.18 -6.70
C GLY A 146 10.63 12.82 -7.20
N ASP A 147 9.99 13.66 -8.03
CA ASP A 147 8.68 13.37 -8.61
C ASP A 147 8.74 12.17 -9.56
N ALA A 148 9.81 12.08 -10.36
CA ALA A 148 10.06 10.91 -11.22
C ALA A 148 10.29 9.63 -10.41
N ILE A 149 10.98 9.74 -9.27
CA ILE A 149 11.18 8.60 -8.35
C ILE A 149 9.85 8.20 -7.68
N CYS A 150 9.02 9.15 -7.28
CA CYS A 150 7.66 8.88 -6.77
C CYS A 150 6.76 8.25 -7.84
N LEU A 151 6.95 8.58 -9.13
CA LEU A 151 6.22 7.92 -10.21
C LEU A 151 6.60 6.44 -10.32
N LEU A 152 7.87 6.08 -10.09
CA LEU A 152 8.27 4.67 -9.96
C LEU A 152 7.51 3.97 -8.83
N CYS A 153 7.35 4.63 -7.68
CA CYS A 153 6.53 4.10 -6.57
C CYS A 153 5.10 3.80 -7.04
N SER A 154 4.43 4.76 -7.65
CA SER A 154 3.02 4.59 -8.05
C SER A 154 2.83 3.56 -9.16
N VAL A 155 3.75 3.46 -10.13
CA VAL A 155 3.74 2.41 -11.16
C VAL A 155 3.95 1.04 -10.55
N SER A 156 4.96 0.91 -9.69
CA SER A 156 5.25 -0.36 -9.00
C SER A 156 4.11 -0.78 -8.09
N TYR A 157 3.48 0.16 -7.39
CA TYR A 157 2.36 -0.16 -6.50
C TYR A 157 1.11 -0.54 -7.27
N GLY A 158 0.80 0.14 -8.38
CA GLY A 158 -0.26 -0.29 -9.29
C GLY A 158 -0.03 -1.69 -9.85
N ALA A 159 1.22 -2.01 -10.22
CA ALA A 159 1.62 -3.35 -10.65
C ALA A 159 1.51 -4.38 -9.53
N ASP A 160 1.96 -4.05 -8.32
CA ASP A 160 1.86 -4.89 -7.12
C ASP A 160 0.41 -5.33 -6.85
N ILE A 161 -0.53 -4.37 -6.84
CA ILE A 161 -1.95 -4.63 -6.64
C ILE A 161 -2.50 -5.58 -7.71
N VAL A 162 -2.15 -5.36 -9.00
CA VAL A 162 -2.63 -6.18 -10.11
C VAL A 162 -2.02 -7.59 -10.09
N ILE A 163 -0.71 -7.69 -9.82
CA ILE A 163 0.00 -8.97 -9.74
C ILE A 163 -0.53 -9.80 -8.57
N THR A 164 -0.73 -9.18 -7.41
CA THR A 164 -1.30 -9.83 -6.22
C THR A 164 -2.69 -10.37 -6.50
N ASP A 165 -3.58 -9.57 -7.15
CA ASP A 165 -4.92 -10.05 -7.54
C ASP A 165 -4.85 -11.29 -8.44
N ARG A 166 -3.96 -11.28 -9.43
CA ARG A 166 -3.78 -12.41 -10.35
C ARG A 166 -3.21 -13.64 -9.65
N ALA A 167 -2.31 -13.44 -8.72
CA ALA A 167 -1.72 -14.54 -7.95
C ALA A 167 -2.76 -15.21 -7.06
N VAL A 168 -3.50 -14.44 -6.25
CA VAL A 168 -4.49 -14.99 -5.32
C VAL A 168 -5.76 -15.50 -6.00
N ALA A 169 -5.92 -15.24 -7.32
CA ALA A 169 -6.98 -15.84 -8.12
C ALA A 169 -6.73 -17.33 -8.44
N LYS A 170 -5.47 -17.77 -8.40
CA LYS A 170 -5.09 -19.14 -8.71
C LYS A 170 -5.44 -20.06 -7.55
N PRO A 171 -6.11 -21.22 -7.80
CA PRO A 171 -6.52 -22.15 -6.74
C PRO A 171 -5.35 -22.71 -5.93
N GLU A 172 -4.19 -22.92 -6.59
CA GLU A 172 -2.98 -23.46 -6.00
C GLU A 172 -2.17 -22.46 -5.17
N VAL A 173 -2.54 -21.18 -5.16
CA VAL A 173 -1.86 -20.13 -4.38
C VAL A 173 -2.54 -19.96 -3.03
N ASP A 174 -1.79 -20.19 -1.96
CA ASP A 174 -2.20 -19.85 -0.61
C ASP A 174 -1.86 -18.36 -0.32
N PRO A 175 -2.87 -17.48 -0.17
CA PRO A 175 -2.62 -16.06 0.04
C PRO A 175 -1.84 -15.74 1.33
N ILE A 176 -2.02 -16.54 2.39
CA ILE A 176 -1.31 -16.35 3.67
C ILE A 176 0.17 -16.71 3.50
N ALA A 177 0.45 -17.88 2.94
CA ALA A 177 1.84 -18.28 2.69
C ALA A 177 2.53 -17.31 1.71
N MET A 178 1.79 -16.84 0.68
CA MET A 178 2.28 -15.89 -0.30
C MET A 178 2.70 -14.57 0.38
N SER A 179 1.87 -14.00 1.27
CA SER A 179 2.19 -12.74 1.95
C SER A 179 3.39 -12.89 2.90
N VAL A 180 3.54 -14.03 3.59
CA VAL A 180 4.71 -14.25 4.44
C VAL A 180 6.00 -14.36 3.60
N VAL A 181 5.95 -15.02 2.45
CA VAL A 181 7.10 -15.09 1.51
C VAL A 181 7.42 -13.70 0.95
N GLU A 182 6.40 -12.93 0.52
CA GLU A 182 6.51 -11.55 0.08
C GLU A 182 7.27 -10.70 1.09
N ILE A 183 6.83 -10.69 2.35
CA ILE A 183 7.42 -9.94 3.45
C ILE A 183 8.89 -10.38 3.67
N GLY A 184 9.16 -11.68 3.65
CA GLY A 184 10.51 -12.23 3.83
C GLY A 184 11.45 -11.84 2.69
N VAL A 185 11.00 -11.93 1.45
CA VAL A 185 11.79 -11.55 0.26
C VAL A 185 12.06 -10.05 0.26
N THR A 186 11.05 -9.23 0.54
CA THR A 186 11.19 -7.77 0.66
C THR A 186 12.24 -7.41 1.72
N GLY A 187 12.14 -8.00 2.91
CA GLY A 187 13.08 -7.77 3.99
C GLY A 187 14.51 -8.22 3.65
N ALA A 188 14.66 -9.37 3.00
CA ALA A 188 15.98 -9.89 2.59
C ALA A 188 16.65 -9.00 1.54
N ILE A 189 15.88 -8.51 0.55
CA ILE A 189 16.43 -7.59 -0.47
C ILE A 189 16.80 -6.27 0.17
N PHE A 190 15.96 -5.70 1.06
CA PHE A 190 16.31 -4.46 1.77
C PHE A 190 17.54 -4.63 2.66
N LEU A 191 17.71 -5.79 3.31
CA LEU A 191 18.93 -6.06 4.08
C LEU A 191 20.17 -6.08 3.20
N ALA A 192 20.09 -6.73 2.03
CA ALA A 192 21.19 -6.72 1.06
C ALA A 192 21.51 -5.30 0.58
N LEU A 193 20.49 -4.50 0.24
CA LEU A 193 20.66 -3.10 -0.16
C LEU A 193 21.22 -2.25 0.98
N ALA A 194 20.80 -2.47 2.23
CA ALA A 194 21.32 -1.75 3.39
C ALA A 194 22.81 -2.04 3.59
N PHE A 195 23.28 -3.28 3.43
CA PHE A 195 24.70 -3.61 3.47
C PHE A 195 25.52 -3.00 2.31
N LEU A 196 24.89 -2.78 1.15
CA LEU A 196 25.57 -2.20 -0.01
C LEU A 196 25.67 -0.67 0.03
N PHE A 197 24.64 0.00 0.58
CA PHE A 197 24.51 1.46 0.47
C PHE A 197 24.45 2.20 1.80
N GLU A 198 24.26 1.50 2.89
CA GLU A 198 24.20 2.03 4.26
C GLU A 198 25.13 1.22 5.17
N GLN A 199 25.18 1.57 6.44
CA GLN A 199 25.82 0.76 7.49
C GLN A 199 24.74 0.27 8.45
N PRO A 200 24.14 -0.93 8.20
CA PRO A 200 23.02 -1.41 8.99
C PRO A 200 23.38 -1.50 10.47
N ARG A 201 22.53 -0.92 11.29
CA ARG A 201 22.67 -0.95 12.76
C ARG A 201 21.32 -1.21 13.40
N LEU A 202 21.34 -1.79 14.59
CA LEU A 202 20.13 -1.98 15.39
C LEU A 202 19.75 -0.67 16.09
N PRO A 203 18.45 -0.46 16.37
CA PRO A 203 18.01 0.67 17.19
C PRO A 203 18.72 0.70 18.54
N ARG A 204 19.04 1.90 19.03
CA ARG A 204 19.72 2.08 20.32
C ARG A 204 18.73 2.39 21.44
N SER A 205 17.72 3.22 21.16
CA SER A 205 16.76 3.65 22.16
C SER A 205 15.52 2.75 22.21
N PRO A 206 14.93 2.54 23.40
CA PRO A 206 13.68 1.78 23.55
C PRO A 206 12.52 2.38 22.74
N GLN A 207 12.51 3.71 22.56
CA GLN A 207 11.50 4.40 21.76
C GLN A 207 11.54 3.97 20.29
N ILE A 208 12.73 3.87 19.70
CA ILE A 208 12.91 3.44 18.30
C ILE A 208 12.59 1.95 18.17
N TRP A 209 12.95 1.11 19.15
CA TRP A 209 12.51 -0.28 19.19
C TRP A 209 10.99 -0.40 19.18
N GLY A 210 10.28 0.36 20.04
CA GLY A 210 8.81 0.38 20.08
C GLY A 210 8.19 0.82 18.75
N ALA A 211 8.73 1.89 18.16
CA ALA A 211 8.28 2.37 16.85
C ALA A 211 8.51 1.34 15.74
N ALA A 212 9.70 0.75 15.69
CA ALA A 212 10.05 -0.24 14.68
C ALA A 212 9.28 -1.57 14.86
N LEU A 213 8.99 -1.99 16.10
CA LEU A 213 8.10 -3.12 16.41
C LEU A 213 6.67 -2.85 15.90
N PHE A 214 6.13 -1.66 16.14
CA PHE A 214 4.82 -1.26 15.64
C PHE A 214 4.78 -1.30 14.10
N LEU A 215 5.78 -0.71 13.44
CA LEU A 215 5.92 -0.73 11.98
C LEU A 215 6.02 -2.16 11.44
N GLY A 216 6.83 -2.99 12.06
CA GLY A 216 7.02 -4.39 11.66
C GLY A 216 5.72 -5.21 11.82
N LEU A 217 5.12 -5.18 13.01
CA LEU A 217 3.98 -6.04 13.32
C LEU A 217 2.69 -5.58 12.61
N PHE A 218 2.32 -4.30 12.76
CA PHE A 218 1.03 -3.79 12.27
C PHE A 218 1.10 -3.29 10.83
N CYS A 219 2.11 -2.47 10.50
CA CYS A 219 2.15 -1.79 9.20
C CYS A 219 2.83 -2.63 8.11
N SER A 220 3.64 -3.63 8.46
CA SER A 220 4.23 -4.57 7.51
C SER A 220 3.61 -5.96 7.62
N GLY A 221 3.61 -6.56 8.80
CA GLY A 221 3.15 -7.93 8.98
C GLY A 221 1.64 -8.08 8.77
N LEU A 222 0.85 -7.56 9.70
CA LEU A 222 -0.61 -7.68 9.66
C LEU A 222 -1.21 -7.03 8.41
N ALA A 223 -0.72 -5.84 8.05
CA ALA A 223 -1.25 -5.08 6.92
C ALA A 223 -1.12 -5.85 5.60
N PHE A 224 0.06 -6.41 5.28
CA PHE A 224 0.25 -7.17 4.04
C PHE A 224 -0.46 -8.52 4.04
N VAL A 225 -0.55 -9.22 5.18
CA VAL A 225 -1.38 -10.43 5.28
C VAL A 225 -2.85 -10.10 5.01
N VAL A 226 -3.38 -9.01 5.58
CA VAL A 226 -4.74 -8.56 5.33
C VAL A 226 -4.90 -8.14 3.87
N GLN A 227 -4.01 -7.32 3.33
CA GLN A 227 -4.05 -6.91 1.93
C GLN A 227 -4.13 -8.12 1.01
N THR A 228 -3.16 -9.02 1.04
CA THR A 228 -3.06 -10.16 0.15
C THR A 228 -4.26 -11.10 0.26
N THR A 229 -4.74 -11.36 1.48
CA THR A 229 -5.90 -12.23 1.70
C THR A 229 -7.21 -11.59 1.26
N GLN A 230 -7.39 -10.28 1.47
CA GLN A 230 -8.64 -9.58 1.15
C GLN A 230 -8.74 -9.16 -0.33
N GLN A 231 -7.62 -8.98 -1.02
CA GLN A 231 -7.63 -8.73 -2.47
C GLN A 231 -8.29 -9.86 -3.28
N LYS A 232 -8.33 -11.07 -2.73
CA LYS A 232 -9.10 -12.16 -3.33
C LYS A 232 -10.59 -11.84 -3.51
N HIS A 233 -11.14 -10.91 -2.73
CA HIS A 233 -12.58 -10.62 -2.65
C HIS A 233 -12.99 -9.26 -3.21
N THR A 234 -12.06 -8.50 -3.79
CA THR A 234 -12.36 -7.17 -4.37
C THR A 234 -11.45 -6.87 -5.57
N ALA A 235 -11.95 -6.04 -6.49
CA ALA A 235 -11.22 -5.74 -7.73
C ALA A 235 -9.99 -4.84 -7.47
N PRO A 236 -8.87 -5.00 -8.22
CA PRO A 236 -7.65 -4.23 -8.07
C PRO A 236 -7.87 -2.72 -8.05
N ALA A 237 -8.66 -2.19 -8.98
CA ALA A 237 -8.96 -0.76 -9.03
C ALA A 237 -9.76 -0.26 -7.80
N ARG A 238 -10.57 -1.11 -7.15
CA ARG A 238 -11.23 -0.77 -5.86
C ARG A 238 -10.22 -0.76 -4.71
N VAL A 239 -9.27 -1.69 -4.71
CA VAL A 239 -8.17 -1.72 -3.73
C VAL A 239 -7.36 -0.44 -3.82
N ALA A 240 -6.92 -0.07 -5.03
CA ALA A 240 -6.20 1.16 -5.28
C ALA A 240 -6.98 2.41 -4.82
N LEU A 241 -8.30 2.45 -5.06
CA LEU A 241 -9.17 3.54 -4.60
C LEU A 241 -9.23 3.60 -3.05
N ILE A 242 -9.32 2.47 -2.37
CA ILE A 242 -9.32 2.42 -0.89
C ILE A 242 -7.99 2.95 -0.34
N PHE A 243 -6.88 2.58 -0.97
CA PHE A 243 -5.55 2.98 -0.51
C PHE A 243 -5.28 4.47 -0.66
N THR A 244 -6.03 5.19 -1.54
CA THR A 244 -5.96 6.66 -1.58
C THR A 244 -6.52 7.36 -0.34
N LEU A 245 -7.15 6.64 0.59
CA LEU A 245 -7.47 7.20 1.92
C LEU A 245 -6.24 7.45 2.80
N GLU A 246 -5.09 6.89 2.44
CA GLU A 246 -3.87 7.03 3.23
C GLU A 246 -3.47 8.49 3.49
N PRO A 247 -3.39 9.39 2.48
CA PRO A 247 -3.16 10.82 2.73
C PRO A 247 -4.24 11.48 3.58
N LEU A 248 -5.50 11.07 3.41
CA LEU A 248 -6.60 11.60 4.21
C LEU A 248 -6.45 11.24 5.69
N PHE A 249 -6.19 9.97 5.98
CA PHE A 249 -5.95 9.53 7.36
C PHE A 249 -4.65 10.12 7.92
N SER A 250 -3.60 10.28 7.11
CA SER A 250 -2.36 10.94 7.52
C SER A 250 -2.60 12.41 7.90
N ALA A 251 -3.46 13.13 7.17
CA ALA A 251 -3.85 14.49 7.51
C ALA A 251 -4.63 14.56 8.84
N VAL A 252 -5.49 13.57 9.12
CA VAL A 252 -6.19 13.45 10.41
C VAL A 252 -5.19 13.19 11.54
N VAL A 253 -4.25 12.26 11.34
CA VAL A 253 -3.18 11.97 12.32
C VAL A 253 -2.32 13.21 12.58
N ALA A 254 -1.93 13.95 11.54
CA ALA A 254 -1.14 15.17 11.66
C ALA A 254 -1.89 16.28 12.43
N TYR A 255 -3.20 16.40 12.21
CA TYR A 255 -4.04 17.33 12.96
C TYR A 255 -4.02 17.04 14.47
N PHE A 256 -4.24 15.78 14.86
CA PHE A 256 -4.32 15.40 16.28
C PHE A 256 -2.96 15.30 16.96
N LEU A 257 -1.92 14.80 16.30
CA LEU A 257 -0.60 14.55 16.90
C LEU A 257 0.38 15.72 16.70
N ALA A 258 0.28 16.44 15.60
CA ALA A 258 1.18 17.54 15.29
C ALA A 258 0.51 18.93 15.37
N GLY A 259 -0.81 19.03 15.61
CA GLY A 259 -1.55 20.27 15.65
C GLY A 259 -1.65 20.98 14.29
N GLU A 260 -1.36 20.29 13.20
CA GLU A 260 -1.42 20.86 11.84
C GLU A 260 -2.86 21.12 11.42
N ARG A 261 -3.12 22.31 10.85
CA ARG A 261 -4.43 22.68 10.30
C ARG A 261 -4.41 22.59 8.79
N LEU A 262 -5.40 21.92 8.24
CA LEU A 262 -5.57 21.85 6.80
C LEU A 262 -6.03 23.18 6.21
N HIS A 263 -5.56 23.51 5.00
CA HIS A 263 -6.12 24.61 4.22
C HIS A 263 -7.58 24.33 3.82
N PRO A 264 -8.45 25.35 3.64
CA PRO A 264 -9.85 25.16 3.27
C PRO A 264 -10.06 24.26 2.05
N ARG A 265 -9.20 24.36 1.03
CA ARG A 265 -9.25 23.49 -0.17
C ARG A 265 -9.03 22.00 0.16
N ALA A 266 -8.23 21.69 1.17
CA ALA A 266 -7.95 20.33 1.57
C ALA A 266 -9.19 19.64 2.18
N TYR A 267 -10.06 20.40 2.88
CA TYR A 267 -11.34 19.87 3.36
C TYR A 267 -12.26 19.48 2.19
N LEU A 268 -12.31 20.30 1.12
CA LEU A 268 -13.05 19.96 -0.10
C LEU A 268 -12.47 18.70 -0.76
N GLY A 269 -11.14 18.60 -0.85
CA GLY A 269 -10.43 17.43 -1.35
C GLY A 269 -10.79 16.16 -0.58
N ALA A 270 -10.75 16.24 0.76
CA ALA A 270 -11.13 15.15 1.66
C ALA A 270 -12.61 14.72 1.44
N ALA A 271 -13.52 15.67 1.30
CA ALA A 271 -14.93 15.39 1.03
C ALA A 271 -15.15 14.69 -0.31
N LEU A 272 -14.45 15.09 -1.37
CA LEU A 272 -14.51 14.43 -2.69
C LEU A 272 -13.97 13.00 -2.64
N MET A 273 -12.86 12.75 -1.93
CA MET A 273 -12.29 11.41 -1.76
C MET A 273 -13.27 10.50 -1.00
N LEU A 274 -13.85 10.97 0.11
CA LEU A 274 -14.86 10.21 0.85
C LEU A 274 -16.11 9.96 0.00
N PHE A 275 -16.58 10.94 -0.75
CA PHE A 275 -17.72 10.80 -1.65
C PHE A 275 -17.45 9.77 -2.75
N SER A 276 -16.23 9.73 -3.30
CA SER A 276 -15.85 8.72 -4.31
C SER A 276 -15.96 7.29 -3.77
N LEU A 277 -15.58 7.07 -2.50
CA LEU A 277 -15.73 5.77 -1.84
C LEU A 277 -17.19 5.43 -1.57
N VAL A 278 -17.99 6.38 -1.09
CA VAL A 278 -19.44 6.18 -0.90
C VAL A 278 -20.09 5.84 -2.24
N LEU A 279 -19.73 6.55 -3.31
CA LEU A 279 -20.20 6.25 -4.66
C LEU A 279 -19.90 4.81 -5.06
N MET A 280 -18.71 4.29 -4.72
CA MET A 280 -18.34 2.90 -4.99
C MET A 280 -19.10 1.88 -4.14
N GLN A 281 -19.49 2.23 -2.91
CA GLN A 281 -20.21 1.35 -1.99
C GLN A 281 -21.73 1.24 -2.30
N LEU A 282 -22.28 2.21 -3.02
CA LEU A 282 -23.69 2.20 -3.44
C LEU A 282 -23.89 1.14 -4.53
N ASP A 283 -24.35 -0.06 -4.16
CA ASP A 283 -24.68 -1.15 -5.10
C ASP A 283 -26.06 -0.89 -5.74
N PHE A 284 -26.08 -0.44 -7.00
CA PHE A 284 -27.31 -0.36 -7.81
C PHE A 284 -27.54 -1.68 -8.57
N GLY A 285 -27.67 -2.81 -7.87
CA GLY A 285 -28.19 -4.06 -8.43
C GLY A 285 -27.25 -4.87 -9.35
N ARG A 286 -25.90 -4.74 -9.26
CA ARG A 286 -24.95 -5.49 -10.08
C ARG A 286 -24.40 -6.74 -9.42
N LYS A 287 -24.02 -7.75 -10.26
CA LYS A 287 -23.35 -8.99 -9.84
C LYS A 287 -22.12 -8.70 -8.98
N ARG A 288 -21.97 -9.44 -7.89
CA ARG A 288 -20.82 -9.33 -6.98
C ARG A 288 -19.53 -9.79 -7.67
N TYR A 289 -18.42 -9.24 -7.25
CA TYR A 289 -17.09 -9.61 -7.78
C TYR A 289 -16.79 -11.11 -7.65
N ASP A 290 -17.22 -11.72 -6.54
CA ASP A 290 -17.09 -13.16 -6.31
C ASP A 290 -17.88 -13.99 -7.34
N ASP A 291 -19.08 -13.53 -7.74
CA ASP A 291 -19.93 -14.22 -8.73
C ASP A 291 -19.30 -14.16 -10.13
N VAL A 292 -18.69 -13.02 -10.47
CA VAL A 292 -17.98 -12.85 -11.77
C VAL A 292 -16.72 -13.74 -11.84
N ARG A 293 -16.04 -13.94 -10.72
CA ARG A 293 -14.83 -14.80 -10.64
C ARG A 293 -15.13 -16.29 -10.70
N GLN A 294 -16.31 -16.69 -10.23
CA GLN A 294 -16.74 -18.10 -10.21
C GLN A 294 -17.46 -18.55 -11.49
N GLY A 295 -17.60 -17.64 -12.47
CA GLY A 295 -18.21 -17.97 -13.77
C GLY A 295 -19.73 -18.18 -13.72
N VAL A 296 -20.42 -17.60 -12.72
CA VAL A 296 -21.88 -17.59 -12.57
C VAL A 296 -22.49 -16.31 -13.11
#